data_5345ef827f82c5adbba82d8ce39115eb
#
_entry.id   5345ef827f82c5adbba82d8ce39115eb
#
_cell.length_a   1.000
_cell.length_b   1.000
_cell.length_c   1.000
_cell.angle_alpha   90.00
_cell.angle_beta   90.00
_cell.angle_gamma   90.00
#
_symmetry.space_group_name_H-M   'P 1'
#
loop_
_entity.id
_entity.type
_entity.pdbx_description
1 polymer ?
#
loop_
_entity_poly.entity_id
_entity_poly.type
_entity_poly.pdbx_seq_one_letter_code
_entity_poly.pdbx_strand_id
1 'polypeptide(L)'
;MKLSEKIIELRKANSMTQEELASICNVSRQSISKWEADIALPETEKLLILGETFKVSMDILLKDELTLNEVKDIYTCGNNAVQEKKQELYEGILIKESVVDDSIIDCLNIHKIELWNTGGKPKYWTALFFTSDKRNFPELISKVMLSDPAAKQNWFVDFKAGNNKYIVFKDRILKYPVGNRNEKEYVCNECRKLGVSDKQMNWPE
;
A
#
# COMPACT_ATOMS: atom_id res chain seq x y z
N MET A 1 21.13 0.06 12.38
CA MET A 1 21.05 -1.16 13.22
C MET A 1 21.60 -2.34 12.42
N LYS A 2 22.57 -3.06 12.96
CA LYS A 2 23.23 -4.18 12.27
C LYS A 2 22.29 -5.38 12.10
N LEU A 3 22.59 -6.24 11.11
CA LEU A 3 21.83 -7.47 10.87
C LEU A 3 21.73 -8.37 12.12
N SER A 4 22.84 -8.51 12.85
CA SER A 4 22.89 -9.29 14.10
C SER A 4 21.87 -8.79 15.15
N GLU A 5 21.80 -7.50 15.36
CA GLU A 5 20.85 -6.86 16.27
C GLU A 5 19.40 -7.08 15.81
N LYS A 6 19.15 -6.97 14.50
CA LYS A 6 17.82 -7.21 13.91
C LYS A 6 17.36 -8.64 14.10
N ILE A 7 18.25 -9.62 13.90
CA ILE A 7 17.93 -11.04 14.13
C ILE A 7 17.54 -11.27 15.59
N ILE A 8 18.28 -10.70 16.55
CA ILE A 8 17.97 -10.80 17.98
C ILE A 8 16.59 -10.21 18.30
N GLU A 9 16.33 -8.99 17.82
CA GLU A 9 15.05 -8.30 18.09
C GLU A 9 13.86 -9.03 17.45
N LEU A 10 14.00 -9.45 16.19
CA LEU A 10 12.94 -10.19 15.47
C LEU A 10 12.64 -11.52 16.13
N ARG A 11 13.66 -12.27 16.53
CA ARG A 11 13.50 -13.53 17.27
C ARG A 11 12.77 -13.30 18.60
N LYS A 12 13.25 -12.33 19.40
CA LYS A 12 12.63 -12.00 20.70
C LYS A 12 11.21 -11.49 20.56
N ALA A 13 10.94 -10.66 19.58
CA ALA A 13 9.59 -10.14 19.30
C ALA A 13 8.60 -11.26 18.95
N ASN A 14 9.09 -12.35 18.35
CA ASN A 14 8.28 -13.54 18.05
C ASN A 14 8.34 -14.61 19.17
N SER A 15 8.90 -14.27 20.34
CA SER A 15 9.03 -15.19 21.49
C SER A 15 9.75 -16.50 21.16
N MET A 16 10.67 -16.49 20.19
CA MET A 16 11.41 -17.67 19.74
C MET A 16 12.72 -17.83 20.51
N THR A 17 13.09 -19.08 20.77
CA THR A 17 14.43 -19.46 21.23
C THR A 17 15.41 -19.52 20.05
N GLN A 18 16.72 -19.55 20.34
CA GLN A 18 17.74 -19.77 19.29
C GLN A 18 17.62 -21.16 18.65
N GLU A 19 17.16 -22.16 19.40
CA GLU A 19 16.87 -23.51 18.90
C GLU A 19 15.74 -23.54 17.90
N GLU A 20 14.64 -22.87 18.20
CA GLU A 20 13.48 -22.80 17.31
C GLU A 20 13.83 -22.07 16.02
N LEU A 21 14.54 -20.93 16.09
CA LEU A 21 14.99 -20.23 14.90
C LEU A 21 15.97 -21.07 14.07
N ALA A 22 16.87 -21.82 14.74
CA ALA A 22 17.81 -22.71 14.09
C ALA A 22 17.08 -23.83 13.33
N SER A 23 16.03 -24.40 13.93
CA SER A 23 15.18 -25.40 13.27
C SER A 23 14.51 -24.84 12.01
N ILE A 24 13.94 -23.64 12.08
CA ILE A 24 13.30 -22.98 10.93
C ILE A 24 14.30 -22.71 9.81
N CYS A 25 15.49 -22.22 10.16
CA CYS A 25 16.54 -21.92 9.18
C CYS A 25 17.30 -23.19 8.70
N ASN A 26 16.97 -24.36 9.24
CA ASN A 26 17.69 -25.61 8.98
C ASN A 26 19.22 -25.47 9.19
N VAL A 27 19.60 -24.94 10.35
CA VAL A 27 20.99 -24.75 10.78
C VAL A 27 21.17 -25.17 12.24
N SER A 28 22.44 -25.22 12.73
CA SER A 28 22.68 -25.46 14.14
C SER A 28 22.35 -24.24 15.00
N ARG A 29 21.97 -24.46 16.29
CA ARG A 29 21.84 -23.35 17.26
C ARG A 29 23.10 -22.49 17.32
N GLN A 30 24.27 -23.11 17.19
CA GLN A 30 25.57 -22.40 17.20
C GLN A 30 25.67 -21.42 16.02
N SER A 31 25.08 -21.72 14.86
CA SER A 31 25.04 -20.81 13.72
C SER A 31 24.23 -19.58 14.05
N ILE A 32 23.03 -19.73 14.62
CA ILE A 32 22.22 -18.61 15.09
C ILE A 32 22.98 -17.77 16.12
N SER A 33 23.61 -18.41 17.10
CA SER A 33 24.40 -17.69 18.11
C SER A 33 25.52 -16.86 17.48
N LYS A 34 26.21 -17.39 16.45
CA LYS A 34 27.26 -16.65 15.72
C LYS A 34 26.71 -15.47 14.92
N TRP A 35 25.54 -15.63 14.31
CA TRP A 35 24.88 -14.55 13.58
C TRP A 35 24.44 -13.42 14.53
N GLU A 36 23.86 -13.77 15.68
CA GLU A 36 23.46 -12.81 16.71
C GLU A 36 24.65 -12.10 17.38
N ALA A 37 25.81 -12.78 17.45
CA ALA A 37 27.04 -12.21 18.00
C ALA A 37 27.89 -11.42 16.99
N ASP A 38 27.41 -11.22 15.75
CA ASP A 38 28.14 -10.56 14.66
C ASP A 38 29.47 -11.26 14.30
N ILE A 39 29.60 -12.57 14.58
CA ILE A 39 30.79 -13.38 14.31
C ILE A 39 30.73 -13.98 12.90
N ALA A 40 29.55 -14.28 12.41
CA ALA A 40 29.30 -14.80 11.06
C ALA A 40 28.04 -14.19 10.47
N LEU A 41 27.98 -14.14 9.14
CA LEU A 41 26.79 -13.74 8.42
C LEU A 41 26.01 -14.97 7.94
N PRO A 42 24.67 -14.91 7.91
CA PRO A 42 23.85 -15.91 7.24
C PRO A 42 24.16 -15.94 5.74
N GLU A 43 24.13 -17.12 5.14
CA GLU A 43 24.14 -17.28 3.68
C GLU A 43 22.86 -16.70 3.07
N THR A 44 22.91 -16.33 1.77
CA THR A 44 21.78 -15.70 1.07
C THR A 44 20.49 -16.49 1.19
N GLU A 45 20.55 -17.81 1.09
CA GLU A 45 19.39 -18.69 1.27
C GLU A 45 18.77 -18.55 2.67
N LYS A 46 19.61 -18.43 3.71
CA LYS A 46 19.15 -18.28 5.09
C LYS A 46 18.59 -16.88 5.37
N LEU A 47 19.12 -15.87 4.69
CA LEU A 47 18.54 -14.52 4.73
C LEU A 47 17.13 -14.49 4.15
N LEU A 48 16.88 -15.22 3.05
CA LEU A 48 15.53 -15.37 2.47
C LEU A 48 14.57 -16.02 3.48
N ILE A 49 15.01 -17.13 4.11
CA ILE A 49 14.21 -17.82 5.14
C ILE A 49 13.91 -16.89 6.33
N LEU A 50 14.89 -16.10 6.78
CA LEU A 50 14.69 -15.11 7.84
C LEU A 50 13.67 -14.04 7.42
N GLY A 51 13.78 -13.53 6.18
CA GLY A 51 12.83 -12.56 5.62
C GLY A 51 11.40 -13.08 5.59
N GLU A 52 11.21 -14.32 5.13
CA GLU A 52 9.91 -14.99 5.09
C GLU A 52 9.36 -15.30 6.49
N THR A 53 10.21 -15.82 7.38
CA THR A 53 9.84 -16.18 8.75
C THR A 53 9.35 -14.97 9.54
N PHE A 54 10.10 -13.88 9.46
CA PHE A 54 9.79 -12.64 10.17
C PHE A 54 8.94 -11.66 9.38
N LYS A 55 8.58 -12.01 8.15
CA LYS A 55 7.81 -11.15 7.21
C LYS A 55 8.42 -9.77 7.02
N VAL A 56 9.74 -9.71 6.93
CA VAL A 56 10.51 -8.49 6.68
C VAL A 56 11.18 -8.56 5.31
N SER A 57 11.28 -7.43 4.62
CA SER A 57 11.98 -7.40 3.33
C SER A 57 13.49 -7.55 3.52
N MET A 58 14.18 -8.02 2.47
CA MET A 58 15.63 -8.13 2.45
C MET A 58 16.32 -6.77 2.67
N ASP A 59 15.72 -5.69 2.15
CA ASP A 59 16.22 -4.34 2.38
C ASP A 59 16.25 -3.96 3.86
N ILE A 60 15.21 -4.33 4.60
CA ILE A 60 15.13 -4.10 6.05
C ILE A 60 16.17 -4.91 6.80
N LEU A 61 16.41 -6.15 6.38
CA LEU A 61 17.43 -7.00 7.02
C LEU A 61 18.85 -6.48 6.76
N LEU A 62 19.16 -6.03 5.53
CA LEU A 62 20.51 -5.77 5.07
C LEU A 62 20.96 -4.31 5.19
N LYS A 63 20.05 -3.32 5.15
CA LYS A 63 20.42 -1.92 5.24
C LYS A 63 20.47 -1.44 6.68
N ASP A 64 21.65 -1.08 7.17
CA ASP A 64 21.87 -0.60 8.55
C ASP A 64 21.11 0.69 8.88
N GLU A 65 20.78 1.48 7.87
CA GLU A 65 20.04 2.74 7.97
C GLU A 65 18.56 2.54 8.34
N LEU A 66 18.00 1.35 8.00
CA LEU A 66 16.60 1.02 8.29
C LEU A 66 16.49 0.37 9.68
N THR A 67 15.72 0.99 10.57
CA THR A 67 15.46 0.45 11.90
C THR A 67 14.18 -0.37 11.93
N LEU A 68 14.11 -1.36 12.82
CA LEU A 68 12.89 -2.15 13.05
C LEU A 68 11.73 -1.30 13.60
N ASN A 69 12.00 -0.07 14.10
CA ASN A 69 10.95 0.83 14.57
C ASN A 69 10.16 1.46 13.43
N GLU A 70 10.79 1.72 12.28
CA GLU A 70 10.07 2.11 11.04
C GLU A 70 9.22 0.95 10.50
N VAL A 71 9.53 -0.26 10.95
CA VAL A 71 8.83 -1.50 10.62
C VAL A 71 7.75 -1.84 11.66
N LYS A 72 7.89 -1.37 12.91
CA LYS A 72 6.85 -1.59 13.95
C LYS A 72 5.51 -0.98 13.56
N ASP A 73 5.48 0.15 12.88
CA ASP A 73 4.24 0.72 12.34
C ASP A 73 3.67 -0.12 11.18
N ILE A 74 4.50 -0.97 10.58
CA ILE A 74 4.09 -1.95 9.55
C ILE A 74 3.70 -3.30 10.19
N TYR A 75 4.29 -3.68 11.36
CA TYR A 75 4.20 -5.03 11.93
C TYR A 75 3.64 -5.11 13.36
N THR A 76 3.33 -4.01 14.06
CA THR A 76 2.65 -4.04 15.38
C THR A 76 1.17 -4.45 15.32
N CYS A 77 0.79 -5.20 14.28
CA CYS A 77 -0.50 -5.89 14.19
C CYS A 77 -0.39 -7.41 14.39
N GLY A 78 0.62 -7.91 15.07
CA GLY A 78 0.90 -9.36 15.12
C GLY A 78 0.88 -10.02 16.50
N ASN A 79 0.22 -9.49 17.54
CA ASN A 79 -0.07 -10.28 18.75
C ASN A 79 -1.30 -9.75 19.50
N ASN A 80 -2.44 -9.84 18.87
CA ASN A 80 -3.74 -10.06 19.52
C ASN A 80 -4.71 -10.57 18.49
N ALA A 81 -5.10 -11.84 18.66
CA ALA A 81 -6.14 -12.55 17.91
C ALA A 81 -5.95 -12.52 16.38
N VAL A 82 -5.88 -13.69 15.80
CA VAL A 82 -6.16 -13.97 14.40
C VAL A 82 -7.47 -13.29 13.98
N GLN A 83 -7.40 -11.98 13.77
CA GLN A 83 -8.20 -11.31 12.78
C GLN A 83 -7.26 -11.21 11.57
N GLU A 84 -7.48 -12.09 10.60
CA GLU A 84 -7.11 -11.81 9.23
C GLU A 84 -7.45 -10.33 9.00
N LYS A 85 -6.45 -9.44 8.95
CA LYS A 85 -6.66 -8.13 8.35
C LYS A 85 -7.02 -8.45 6.92
N LYS A 86 -8.32 -8.49 6.67
CA LYS A 86 -8.90 -8.62 5.35
C LYS A 86 -8.12 -7.63 4.50
N GLN A 87 -7.32 -8.16 3.57
CA GLN A 87 -6.53 -7.35 2.63
C GLN A 87 -7.51 -6.33 2.06
N GLU A 88 -7.25 -5.04 2.29
CA GLU A 88 -8.19 -4.00 1.86
C GLU A 88 -8.30 -4.09 0.35
N LEU A 89 -9.47 -4.48 -0.11
CA LEU A 89 -9.79 -4.51 -1.52
C LEU A 89 -10.26 -3.11 -1.92
N TYR A 90 -9.50 -2.45 -2.75
CA TYR A 90 -9.88 -1.18 -3.35
C TYR A 90 -10.83 -1.46 -4.51
N GLU A 91 -11.98 -0.79 -4.55
CA GLU A 91 -12.98 -0.95 -5.59
C GLU A 91 -13.43 0.42 -6.10
N GLY A 92 -13.38 0.62 -7.42
CA GLY A 92 -13.72 1.90 -8.03
C GLY A 92 -13.77 1.87 -9.55
N ILE A 93 -13.79 3.08 -10.12
CA ILE A 93 -13.82 3.29 -11.56
C ILE A 93 -12.66 4.23 -11.91
N LEU A 94 -11.78 3.79 -12.80
CA LEU A 94 -10.70 4.61 -13.34
C LEU A 94 -11.03 5.01 -14.78
N ILE A 95 -10.95 6.30 -15.07
CA ILE A 95 -10.95 6.75 -16.46
C ILE A 95 -9.54 6.58 -17.02
N LYS A 96 -9.38 5.73 -18.04
CA LYS A 96 -8.06 5.40 -18.59
C LYS A 96 -7.27 6.64 -19.03
N GLU A 97 -7.95 7.60 -19.62
CA GLU A 97 -7.38 8.86 -20.10
C GLU A 97 -6.94 9.82 -18.97
N SER A 98 -7.20 9.47 -17.71
CA SER A 98 -6.82 10.28 -16.55
C SER A 98 -5.43 9.97 -16.01
N VAL A 99 -4.73 9.00 -16.57
CA VAL A 99 -3.38 8.59 -16.13
C VAL A 99 -2.34 8.81 -17.23
N VAL A 100 -1.11 9.14 -16.80
CA VAL A 100 0.04 9.36 -17.71
C VAL A 100 0.83 8.10 -17.97
N ASP A 101 0.68 7.08 -17.12
CA ASP A 101 1.41 5.81 -17.20
C ASP A 101 0.42 4.64 -17.08
N ASP A 102 0.33 3.88 -18.14
CA ASP A 102 -0.57 2.72 -18.25
C ASP A 102 -0.12 1.53 -17.38
N SER A 103 1.10 1.54 -16.83
CA SER A 103 1.59 0.46 -15.94
C SER A 103 0.74 0.29 -14.68
N ILE A 104 -0.02 1.31 -14.28
CA ILE A 104 -0.98 1.22 -13.18
C ILE A 104 -2.07 0.18 -13.46
N ILE A 105 -2.38 -0.10 -14.73
CA ILE A 105 -3.40 -1.07 -15.13
C ILE A 105 -3.00 -2.48 -14.69
N ASP A 106 -1.71 -2.80 -14.65
CA ASP A 106 -1.19 -4.09 -14.15
C ASP A 106 -1.47 -4.32 -12.65
N CYS A 107 -1.82 -3.24 -11.93
CA CYS A 107 -2.24 -3.30 -10.53
C CYS A 107 -3.75 -3.49 -10.36
N LEU A 108 -4.52 -3.54 -11.45
CA LEU A 108 -5.97 -3.59 -11.44
C LEU A 108 -6.50 -4.95 -11.88
N ASN A 109 -7.52 -5.41 -11.19
CA ASN A 109 -8.36 -6.53 -11.60
C ASN A 109 -9.61 -5.94 -12.26
N ILE A 110 -9.55 -5.75 -13.60
CA ILE A 110 -10.62 -5.12 -14.36
C ILE A 110 -11.70 -6.17 -14.65
N HIS A 111 -12.92 -5.88 -14.21
CA HIS A 111 -14.06 -6.77 -14.39
C HIS A 111 -15.13 -6.23 -15.35
N LYS A 112 -15.05 -4.93 -15.70
CA LYS A 112 -15.95 -4.28 -16.65
C LYS A 112 -15.27 -3.09 -17.31
N ILE A 113 -15.56 -2.85 -18.61
CA ILE A 113 -15.10 -1.69 -19.37
C ILE A 113 -16.32 -1.04 -20.02
N GLU A 114 -16.43 0.27 -19.90
CA GLU A 114 -17.47 1.06 -20.56
C GLU A 114 -16.87 2.24 -21.33
N LEU A 115 -17.53 2.63 -22.40
CA LEU A 115 -17.24 3.87 -23.13
C LEU A 115 -18.28 4.92 -22.75
N TRP A 116 -17.85 5.99 -22.08
CA TRP A 116 -18.71 7.08 -21.66
C TRP A 116 -18.63 8.24 -22.65
N ASN A 117 -19.77 8.57 -23.28
CA ASN A 117 -19.86 9.71 -24.17
C ASN A 117 -19.74 11.01 -23.38
N THR A 118 -18.74 11.81 -23.66
CA THR A 118 -18.43 13.05 -22.96
C THR A 118 -19.24 14.26 -23.52
N GLY A 119 -19.81 14.11 -24.70
CA GLY A 119 -20.41 15.22 -25.44
C GLY A 119 -19.39 16.22 -26.02
N GLY A 120 -18.08 15.97 -25.84
CA GLY A 120 -16.99 16.88 -26.21
C GLY A 120 -15.84 16.21 -26.95
N LYS A 121 -14.63 16.68 -26.69
CA LYS A 121 -13.38 16.10 -27.17
C LYS A 121 -12.50 15.73 -25.96
N PRO A 122 -12.04 14.47 -25.82
CA PRO A 122 -12.39 13.32 -26.69
C PRO A 122 -13.89 12.96 -26.58
N LYS A 123 -14.43 12.35 -27.63
CA LYS A 123 -15.86 11.99 -27.67
C LYS A 123 -16.24 10.94 -26.64
N TYR A 124 -15.30 10.05 -26.32
CA TYR A 124 -15.50 8.97 -25.35
C TYR A 124 -14.37 8.94 -24.35
N TRP A 125 -14.69 8.60 -23.12
CA TRP A 125 -13.75 8.15 -22.09
C TRP A 125 -13.90 6.65 -21.89
N THR A 126 -12.79 6.00 -21.54
CA THR A 126 -12.75 4.58 -21.22
C THR A 126 -12.82 4.40 -19.70
N ALA A 127 -13.97 3.98 -19.20
CA ALA A 127 -14.20 3.71 -17.79
C ALA A 127 -13.83 2.26 -17.48
N LEU A 128 -12.83 2.05 -16.63
CA LEU A 128 -12.35 0.76 -16.16
C LEU A 128 -12.91 0.53 -14.75
N PHE A 129 -13.82 -0.42 -14.61
CA PHE A 129 -14.35 -0.87 -13.33
C PHE A 129 -13.36 -1.88 -12.77
N PHE A 130 -12.79 -1.60 -11.62
CA PHE A 130 -11.67 -2.37 -11.11
C PHE A 130 -11.81 -2.73 -9.63
N THR A 131 -11.07 -3.79 -9.25
CA THR A 131 -10.60 -4.01 -7.90
C THR A 131 -9.07 -4.04 -7.87
N SER A 132 -8.46 -3.70 -6.74
CA SER A 132 -7.02 -3.83 -6.52
C SER A 132 -6.75 -4.27 -5.09
N ASP A 133 -5.83 -5.20 -4.95
CA ASP A 133 -5.36 -5.72 -3.66
C ASP A 133 -3.98 -5.17 -3.27
N LYS A 134 -3.43 -4.26 -4.06
CA LYS A 134 -2.12 -3.66 -3.78
C LYS A 134 -2.20 -2.76 -2.55
N ARG A 135 -1.45 -3.09 -1.49
CA ARG A 135 -1.49 -2.38 -0.20
C ARG A 135 -1.30 -0.86 -0.31
N ASN A 136 -0.46 -0.41 -1.22
CA ASN A 136 -0.12 1.00 -1.46
C ASN A 136 -0.78 1.54 -2.74
N PHE A 137 -1.95 1.02 -3.11
CA PHE A 137 -2.65 1.40 -4.32
C PHE A 137 -2.96 2.92 -4.40
N PRO A 138 -3.44 3.59 -3.32
CA PRO A 138 -3.68 5.03 -3.35
C PRO A 138 -2.43 5.85 -3.70
N GLU A 139 -1.27 5.47 -3.16
CA GLU A 139 0.01 6.12 -3.43
C GLU A 139 0.50 5.86 -4.86
N LEU A 140 0.35 4.62 -5.35
CA LEU A 140 0.72 4.25 -6.71
C LEU A 140 -0.08 5.05 -7.72
N ILE A 141 -1.41 5.06 -7.61
CA ILE A 141 -2.26 5.73 -8.56
C ILE A 141 -2.09 7.25 -8.49
N SER A 142 -1.86 7.82 -7.32
CA SER A 142 -1.64 9.27 -7.18
C SER A 142 -0.43 9.77 -7.98
N LYS A 143 0.61 8.95 -8.13
CA LYS A 143 1.82 9.30 -8.90
C LYS A 143 1.60 9.37 -10.41
N VAL A 144 0.61 8.65 -10.90
CA VAL A 144 0.34 8.53 -12.35
C VAL A 144 -0.89 9.31 -12.81
N MET A 145 -1.63 9.94 -11.89
CA MET A 145 -2.78 10.79 -12.26
C MET A 145 -2.34 11.99 -13.09
N LEU A 146 -3.12 12.33 -14.10
CA LEU A 146 -2.95 13.55 -14.88
C LEU A 146 -3.34 14.77 -14.06
N SER A 147 -2.52 15.82 -14.17
CA SER A 147 -2.84 17.15 -13.67
C SER A 147 -2.50 18.16 -14.76
N ASP A 148 -3.44 19.01 -15.12
CA ASP A 148 -3.21 20.15 -16.00
C ASP A 148 -3.50 21.46 -15.24
N PRO A 149 -2.48 22.05 -14.59
CA PRO A 149 -2.64 23.30 -13.86
C PRO A 149 -3.05 24.46 -14.75
N ALA A 150 -2.67 24.44 -16.05
CA ALA A 150 -3.01 25.49 -17.00
C ALA A 150 -4.49 25.46 -17.40
N ALA A 151 -5.05 24.26 -17.53
CA ALA A 151 -6.48 24.10 -17.82
C ALA A 151 -7.38 24.23 -16.58
N LYS A 152 -6.81 24.41 -15.37
CA LYS A 152 -7.53 24.37 -14.07
C LYS A 152 -8.39 23.11 -13.91
N GLN A 153 -7.98 22.03 -14.55
CA GLN A 153 -8.69 20.77 -14.56
C GLN A 153 -7.79 19.70 -13.95
N ASN A 154 -8.14 19.26 -12.74
CA ASN A 154 -7.46 18.17 -12.09
C ASN A 154 -8.26 16.88 -12.28
N TRP A 155 -7.62 15.87 -12.85
CA TRP A 155 -8.18 14.53 -12.88
C TRP A 155 -8.13 13.92 -11.48
N PHE A 156 -9.15 13.15 -11.17
CA PHE A 156 -9.18 12.36 -9.93
C PHE A 156 -9.79 11.00 -10.20
N VAL A 157 -9.49 10.06 -9.33
CA VAL A 157 -10.16 8.77 -9.23
C VAL A 157 -10.74 8.63 -7.83
N ASP A 158 -11.92 8.04 -7.73
CA ASP A 158 -12.55 7.72 -6.46
C ASP A 158 -12.79 6.21 -6.33
N PHE A 159 -12.50 5.68 -5.16
CA PHE A 159 -12.69 4.27 -4.84
C PHE A 159 -12.94 4.05 -3.36
N LYS A 160 -13.43 2.86 -3.02
CA LYS A 160 -13.69 2.41 -1.64
C LYS A 160 -12.66 1.38 -1.22
N ALA A 161 -12.33 1.35 0.06
CA ALA A 161 -11.62 0.26 0.70
C ALA A 161 -12.10 0.14 2.15
N GLY A 162 -12.66 -1.02 2.48
CA GLY A 162 -13.31 -1.21 3.78
C GLY A 162 -14.39 -0.17 4.03
N ASN A 163 -14.26 0.57 5.13
CA ASN A 163 -15.19 1.64 5.49
C ASN A 163 -14.73 3.05 5.05
N ASN A 164 -13.73 3.14 4.18
CA ASN A 164 -13.19 4.43 3.74
C ASN A 164 -13.48 4.68 2.27
N LYS A 165 -13.82 5.93 1.95
CA LYS A 165 -13.85 6.48 0.60
C LYS A 165 -12.58 7.28 0.36
N TYR A 166 -11.93 7.02 -0.77
CA TYR A 166 -10.71 7.69 -1.24
C TYR A 166 -11.03 8.53 -2.47
N ILE A 167 -10.46 9.73 -2.52
CA ILE A 167 -10.45 10.60 -3.69
C ILE A 167 -9.00 10.97 -3.94
N VAL A 168 -8.46 10.53 -5.06
CA VAL A 168 -7.02 10.60 -5.34
C VAL A 168 -6.76 11.45 -6.57
N PHE A 169 -5.91 12.45 -6.39
CA PHE A 169 -5.38 13.36 -7.40
C PHE A 169 -3.88 13.10 -7.59
N LYS A 170 -3.29 13.78 -8.54
CA LYS A 170 -1.84 13.82 -8.68
C LYS A 170 -1.19 14.30 -7.37
N ASP A 171 -0.34 13.45 -6.79
CA ASP A 171 0.42 13.68 -5.54
C ASP A 171 -0.43 14.09 -4.33
N ARG A 172 -1.76 13.83 -4.36
CA ARG A 172 -2.66 14.13 -3.25
C ARG A 172 -3.72 13.06 -3.06
N ILE A 173 -3.83 12.59 -1.82
CA ILE A 173 -4.81 11.58 -1.40
C ILE A 173 -5.71 12.20 -0.34
N LEU A 174 -7.01 12.21 -0.59
CA LEU A 174 -8.05 12.58 0.36
C LEU A 174 -8.85 11.33 0.71
N LYS A 175 -9.28 11.21 1.96
CA LYS A 175 -10.12 10.10 2.40
C LYS A 175 -11.05 10.51 3.54
N TYR A 176 -12.17 9.81 3.65
CA TYR A 176 -13.09 9.94 4.77
C TYR A 176 -13.79 8.60 5.06
N PRO A 177 -14.19 8.34 6.32
CA PRO A 177 -15.02 7.19 6.66
C PRO A 177 -16.43 7.35 6.08
N VAL A 178 -16.93 6.30 5.41
CA VAL A 178 -18.29 6.26 4.87
C VAL A 178 -19.31 6.51 5.98
N GLY A 179 -20.28 7.40 5.72
CA GLY A 179 -21.28 7.81 6.71
C GLY A 179 -20.87 8.97 7.60
N ASN A 180 -19.61 9.39 7.64
CA ASN A 180 -19.16 10.56 8.40
C ASN A 180 -19.38 11.85 7.58
N ARG A 181 -20.51 12.52 7.79
CA ARG A 181 -20.89 13.72 7.04
C ARG A 181 -19.92 14.89 7.20
N ASN A 182 -19.34 15.08 8.38
CA ASN A 182 -18.42 16.19 8.64
C ASN A 182 -17.10 16.00 7.88
N GLU A 183 -16.54 14.81 7.91
CA GLU A 183 -15.31 14.50 7.17
C GLU A 183 -15.55 14.48 5.66
N LYS A 184 -16.70 13.98 5.20
CA LYS A 184 -17.11 14.08 3.79
C LYS A 184 -17.16 15.54 3.33
N GLU A 185 -17.82 16.42 4.08
CA GLU A 185 -17.92 17.83 3.72
C GLU A 185 -16.55 18.52 3.71
N TYR A 186 -15.67 18.18 4.66
CA TYR A 186 -14.28 18.64 4.63
C TYR A 186 -13.57 18.23 3.33
N VAL A 187 -13.68 16.96 2.92
CA VAL A 187 -13.08 16.44 1.70
C VAL A 187 -13.70 17.10 0.46
N CYS A 188 -15.03 17.31 0.43
CA CYS A 188 -15.69 18.02 -0.65
C CYS A 188 -15.18 19.46 -0.79
N ASN A 189 -14.94 20.16 0.34
CA ASN A 189 -14.37 21.51 0.31
C ASN A 189 -12.95 21.52 -0.25
N GLU A 190 -12.12 20.52 0.09
CA GLU A 190 -10.80 20.36 -0.50
C GLU A 190 -10.87 20.07 -2.02
N CYS A 191 -11.82 19.25 -2.46
CA CYS A 191 -12.07 18.97 -3.87
C CYS A 191 -12.50 20.24 -4.65
N ARG A 192 -13.37 21.07 -4.07
CA ARG A 192 -13.78 22.37 -4.67
C ARG A 192 -12.56 23.29 -4.89
N LYS A 193 -11.61 23.34 -3.94
CA LYS A 193 -10.36 24.10 -4.10
C LYS A 193 -9.49 23.58 -5.26
N LEU A 194 -9.62 22.28 -5.59
CA LEU A 194 -8.94 21.65 -6.71
C LEU A 194 -9.72 21.74 -8.03
N GLY A 195 -10.85 22.46 -8.06
CA GLY A 195 -11.64 22.69 -9.25
C GLY A 195 -12.69 21.63 -9.56
N VAL A 196 -12.95 20.69 -8.65
CA VAL A 196 -14.00 19.67 -8.81
C VAL A 196 -15.36 20.30 -8.56
N SER A 197 -16.27 20.13 -9.49
CA SER A 197 -17.65 20.65 -9.37
C SER A 197 -18.51 19.76 -8.46
N ASP A 198 -19.55 20.34 -7.82
CA ASP A 198 -20.48 19.59 -6.97
C ASP A 198 -21.17 18.42 -7.70
N LYS A 199 -21.38 18.56 -9.01
CA LYS A 199 -21.93 17.48 -9.84
C LYS A 199 -21.02 16.26 -9.93
N GLN A 200 -19.70 16.47 -9.90
CA GLN A 200 -18.70 15.39 -9.94
C GLN A 200 -18.46 14.75 -8.57
N MET A 201 -18.92 15.37 -7.49
CA MET A 201 -18.77 14.88 -6.12
C MET A 201 -19.94 13.98 -5.66
N ASN A 202 -20.81 13.56 -6.59
CA ASN A 202 -21.90 12.63 -6.33
C ASN A 202 -21.44 11.16 -6.50
N TRP A 203 -20.30 10.82 -5.88
CA TRP A 203 -19.82 9.44 -5.88
C TRP A 203 -20.61 8.56 -4.90
N PRO A 204 -20.84 7.29 -5.24
CA PRO A 204 -21.53 6.34 -4.36
C PRO A 204 -20.68 6.01 -3.11
N GLU A 205 -21.37 5.84 -1.98
CA GLU A 205 -20.78 5.40 -0.70
C GLU A 205 -21.00 3.92 -0.43
#